data_02669d53a777af06937ecfc048c25fbe
#
_entry.id   02669d53a777af06937ecfc048c25fbe
#
_cell.length_a   1.000
_cell.length_b   1.000
_cell.length_c   1.000
_cell.angle_alpha   90.00
_cell.angle_beta   90.00
_cell.angle_gamma   90.00
#
_symmetry.space_group_name_H-M   'P 1'
#
loop_
_entity.id
_entity.type
_entity.pdbx_description
1 polymer ?
#
loop_
_entity_poly.entity_id
_entity_poly.type
_entity_poly.pdbx_seq_one_letter_code
_entity_poly.pdbx_strand_id
1 'polypeptide(L)'
;ILHSDAIFELDKFVVSNKDYMKDIGSTFFFIHDMETHEPYFVDSNCDNKRLPGKYNLEGYKNSYLCVVKKITNVIETLDKFDPDSIVIFQADHSWIMSEKLEKKYGKRNSIFNLIKNNAICDKTLPDNPNATNITNYLINCLKK
;
A
#
# COMPACT_ATOMS: atom_id res chain seq x y z
N ILE A 1 6.11 10.48 -18.66
CA ILE A 1 5.48 9.44 -17.85
C ILE A 1 4.79 10.18 -16.70
N LEU A 2 3.48 10.26 -16.74
CA LEU A 2 2.70 10.75 -15.61
C LEU A 2 2.82 9.68 -14.52
N HIS A 3 3.48 10.00 -13.41
CA HIS A 3 3.36 9.19 -12.21
C HIS A 3 1.88 9.24 -11.80
N SER A 4 1.17 8.16 -12.04
CA SER A 4 -0.20 8.05 -11.55
C SER A 4 -0.11 7.88 -10.05
N ASP A 5 -0.68 8.82 -9.31
CA ASP A 5 -0.90 8.69 -7.88
C ASP A 5 -2.07 7.74 -7.64
N ALA A 6 -1.81 6.44 -7.86
CA ALA A 6 -2.86 5.43 -7.87
C ALA A 6 -3.55 5.30 -6.50
N ILE A 7 -2.82 5.50 -5.40
CA ILE A 7 -3.38 5.48 -4.04
C ILE A 7 -4.31 6.67 -3.82
N PHE A 8 -3.93 7.86 -4.30
CA PHE A 8 -4.75 9.06 -4.18
C PHE A 8 -6.00 9.01 -5.08
N GLU A 9 -5.90 8.42 -6.28
CA GLU A 9 -7.05 8.20 -7.15
C GLU A 9 -8.04 7.18 -6.54
N LEU A 10 -7.57 6.17 -5.81
CA LEU A 10 -8.44 5.26 -5.05
C LEU A 10 -9.24 6.00 -3.99
N ASP A 11 -8.60 6.87 -3.21
CA ASP A 11 -9.27 7.67 -2.18
C ASP A 11 -10.41 8.49 -2.77
N LYS A 12 -10.14 9.24 -3.85
CA LYS A 12 -11.15 10.00 -4.58
C LYS A 12 -12.26 9.11 -5.15
N PHE A 13 -11.89 7.95 -5.71
CA PHE A 13 -12.86 7.02 -6.28
C PHE A 13 -13.85 6.53 -5.22
N VAL A 14 -13.36 6.11 -4.06
CA VAL A 14 -14.20 5.63 -2.94
C VAL A 14 -15.18 6.74 -2.49
N VAL A 15 -14.67 7.95 -2.27
CA VAL A 15 -15.52 9.09 -1.86
C VAL A 15 -16.60 9.41 -2.90
N SER A 16 -16.22 9.45 -4.18
CA SER A 16 -17.12 9.83 -5.28
C SER A 16 -18.13 8.76 -5.64
N ASN A 17 -17.85 7.49 -5.36
CA ASN A 17 -18.67 6.35 -5.80
C ASN A 17 -19.25 5.53 -4.64
N LYS A 18 -19.26 6.08 -3.43
CA LYS A 18 -19.69 5.38 -2.20
C LYS A 18 -21.10 4.74 -2.31
N ASP A 19 -22.04 5.41 -2.95
CA ASP A 19 -23.41 4.92 -3.09
C ASP A 19 -23.47 3.82 -4.17
N TYR A 20 -22.79 4.03 -5.29
CA TYR A 20 -22.66 3.02 -6.35
C TYR A 20 -21.99 1.74 -5.86
N MET A 21 -20.95 1.85 -5.03
CA MET A 21 -20.24 0.69 -4.46
C MET A 21 -21.15 -0.17 -3.58
N LYS A 22 -22.13 0.40 -2.90
CA LYS A 22 -23.13 -0.35 -2.12
C LYS A 22 -24.05 -1.19 -2.99
N ASP A 23 -24.36 -0.71 -4.19
CA ASP A 23 -25.32 -1.33 -5.09
C ASP A 23 -24.72 -2.45 -5.94
N ILE A 24 -23.42 -2.41 -6.26
CA ILE A 24 -22.77 -3.38 -7.15
C ILE A 24 -22.32 -4.67 -6.44
N GLY A 25 -22.46 -4.76 -5.13
CA GLY A 25 -22.02 -5.92 -4.36
C GLY A 25 -20.49 -5.97 -4.18
N SER A 26 -19.92 -7.17 -4.05
CA SER A 26 -18.49 -7.33 -3.80
C SER A 26 -17.66 -6.93 -5.01
N THR A 27 -16.71 -6.03 -4.83
CA THR A 27 -15.81 -5.55 -5.87
C THR A 27 -14.36 -5.82 -5.46
N PHE A 28 -13.54 -6.21 -6.42
CA PHE A 28 -12.10 -6.39 -6.24
C PHE A 28 -11.33 -5.29 -6.98
N PHE A 29 -10.48 -4.58 -6.26
CA PHE A 29 -9.54 -3.61 -6.81
C PHE A 29 -8.12 -4.13 -6.71
N PHE A 30 -7.39 -4.09 -7.83
CA PHE A 30 -5.94 -4.27 -7.85
C PHE A 30 -5.29 -2.95 -8.27
N ILE A 31 -4.43 -2.43 -7.39
CA ILE A 31 -3.77 -1.15 -7.60
C ILE A 31 -2.26 -1.36 -7.49
N HIS A 32 -1.53 -0.90 -8.50
CA HIS A 32 -0.09 -0.93 -8.54
C HIS A 32 0.45 0.49 -8.50
N ASP A 33 1.09 0.86 -7.40
CA ASP A 33 1.68 2.17 -7.18
C ASP A 33 3.21 2.06 -7.24
N MET A 34 3.83 2.93 -8.05
CA MET A 34 5.27 2.96 -8.30
C MET A 34 5.97 4.13 -7.59
N GLU A 35 5.32 4.81 -6.66
CA GLU A 35 5.85 6.05 -6.07
C GLU A 35 7.12 5.84 -5.24
N THR A 36 7.30 4.64 -4.68
CA THR A 36 8.55 4.26 -3.99
C THR A 36 9.61 3.72 -4.92
N HIS A 37 9.35 3.64 -6.23
CA HIS A 37 10.32 3.24 -7.25
C HIS A 37 11.09 4.45 -7.77
N GLU A 38 12.34 4.24 -8.12
CA GLU A 38 13.18 5.26 -8.78
C GLU A 38 12.63 5.64 -10.16
N PRO A 39 12.73 6.90 -10.57
CA PRO A 39 13.24 8.08 -9.87
C PRO A 39 12.23 8.69 -8.88
N TYR A 40 12.72 9.20 -7.75
CA TYR A 40 11.88 9.74 -6.67
C TYR A 40 11.43 11.17 -6.97
N PHE A 41 10.13 11.38 -7.16
CA PHE A 41 9.55 12.67 -7.52
C PHE A 41 8.83 13.40 -6.39
N VAL A 42 8.68 12.77 -5.24
CA VAL A 42 7.99 13.37 -4.09
C VAL A 42 8.92 13.52 -2.88
N ASP A 43 8.59 14.45 -2.02
CA ASP A 43 9.20 14.52 -0.70
C ASP A 43 8.34 13.84 0.37
N SER A 44 8.76 13.91 1.62
CA SER A 44 8.03 13.31 2.74
C SER A 44 6.68 13.96 3.05
N ASN A 45 6.37 15.10 2.45
CA ASN A 45 5.06 15.77 2.53
C ASN A 45 4.16 15.45 1.33
N CYS A 46 4.66 14.66 0.38
CA CYS A 46 4.04 14.36 -0.89
C CYS A 46 4.03 15.53 -1.89
N ASP A 47 4.88 16.53 -1.65
CA ASP A 47 5.05 17.62 -2.60
C ASP A 47 5.87 17.16 -3.81
N ASN A 48 5.33 17.40 -5.00
CA ASN A 48 6.01 17.06 -6.26
C ASN A 48 7.27 17.91 -6.46
N LYS A 49 8.37 17.26 -6.79
CA LYS A 49 9.62 17.90 -7.16
C LYS A 49 9.70 18.08 -8.67
N ARG A 50 10.18 19.22 -9.14
CA ARG A 50 10.42 19.45 -10.58
C ARG A 50 11.47 18.52 -11.17
N LEU A 51 12.45 18.13 -10.38
CA LEU A 51 13.51 17.19 -10.74
C LEU A 51 13.45 16.00 -9.79
N PRO A 52 13.74 14.80 -10.29
CA PRO A 52 13.77 13.61 -9.44
C PRO A 52 14.77 13.81 -8.30
N GLY A 53 14.41 13.30 -7.14
CA GLY A 53 15.31 13.23 -6.00
C GLY A 53 16.50 12.33 -6.29
N LYS A 54 17.52 12.41 -5.43
CA LYS A 54 18.71 11.56 -5.55
C LYS A 54 18.33 10.09 -5.48
N TYR A 55 18.95 9.27 -6.31
CA TYR A 55 18.90 7.80 -6.28
C TYR A 55 19.66 7.28 -5.05
N ASN A 56 19.14 7.55 -3.87
CA ASN A 56 19.77 7.19 -2.61
C ASN A 56 18.73 6.93 -1.52
N LEU A 57 19.19 6.47 -0.37
CA LEU A 57 18.35 6.16 0.78
C LEU A 57 17.44 7.32 1.22
N GLU A 58 17.89 8.56 1.10
CA GLU A 58 17.09 9.73 1.47
C GLU A 58 15.90 9.92 0.52
N GLY A 59 16.14 9.81 -0.79
CA GLY A 59 15.06 9.86 -1.80
C GLY A 59 14.02 8.76 -1.56
N TYR A 60 14.49 7.53 -1.38
CA TYR A 60 13.61 6.40 -1.04
C TYR A 60 12.80 6.66 0.23
N LYS A 61 13.47 7.10 1.32
CA LYS A 61 12.81 7.39 2.60
C LYS A 61 11.71 8.45 2.46
N ASN A 62 11.95 9.49 1.68
CA ASN A 62 10.98 10.55 1.47
C ASN A 62 9.74 10.04 0.72
N SER A 63 9.92 9.31 -0.38
CA SER A 63 8.82 8.69 -1.11
C SER A 63 8.06 7.66 -0.25
N TYR A 64 8.79 6.86 0.52
CA TYR A 64 8.19 5.89 1.45
C TYR A 64 7.30 6.58 2.50
N LEU A 65 7.76 7.66 3.12
CA LEU A 65 6.99 8.43 4.09
C LEU A 65 5.74 9.08 3.48
N CYS A 66 5.84 9.54 2.22
CA CYS A 66 4.69 10.02 1.47
C CYS A 66 3.66 8.91 1.27
N VAL A 67 4.08 7.74 0.76
CA VAL A 67 3.18 6.60 0.53
C VAL A 67 2.51 6.14 1.83
N VAL A 68 3.23 6.09 2.95
CA VAL A 68 2.62 5.75 4.26
C VAL A 68 1.52 6.75 4.64
N LYS A 69 1.72 8.05 4.43
CA LYS A 69 0.65 9.04 4.67
C LYS A 69 -0.58 8.81 3.78
N LYS A 70 -0.37 8.53 2.49
CA LYS A 70 -1.46 8.24 1.56
C LYS A 70 -2.23 6.98 1.95
N ILE A 71 -1.53 5.91 2.33
CA ILE A 71 -2.13 4.68 2.85
C ILE A 71 -2.99 4.96 4.08
N THR A 72 -2.50 5.79 5.01
CA THR A 72 -3.26 6.17 6.20
C THR A 72 -4.57 6.87 5.82
N ASN A 73 -4.52 7.84 4.91
CA ASN A 73 -5.71 8.55 4.45
C ASN A 73 -6.73 7.60 3.77
N VAL A 74 -6.25 6.67 2.94
CA VAL A 74 -7.13 5.67 2.29
C VAL A 74 -7.80 4.78 3.33
N ILE A 75 -7.06 4.33 4.36
CA ILE A 75 -7.63 3.51 5.44
C ILE A 75 -8.72 4.30 6.18
N GLU A 76 -8.46 5.55 6.55
CA GLU A 76 -9.43 6.42 7.22
C GLU A 76 -10.68 6.65 6.35
N THR A 77 -10.51 6.81 5.04
CA THR A 77 -11.60 6.93 4.08
C THR A 77 -12.42 5.65 4.00
N LEU A 78 -11.76 4.49 3.90
CA LEU A 78 -12.42 3.20 3.86
C LEU A 78 -13.12 2.86 5.18
N ASP A 79 -12.53 3.19 6.32
CA ASP A 79 -13.19 3.00 7.62
C ASP A 79 -14.51 3.80 7.73
N LYS A 80 -14.57 4.93 7.07
CA LYS A 80 -15.77 5.78 7.04
C LYS A 80 -16.84 5.33 6.04
N PHE A 81 -16.44 4.89 4.84
CA PHE A 81 -17.37 4.69 3.72
C PHE A 81 -17.56 3.22 3.35
N ASP A 82 -16.61 2.37 3.69
CA ASP A 82 -16.63 0.91 3.46
C ASP A 82 -15.86 0.18 4.58
N PRO A 83 -16.39 0.22 5.82
CA PRO A 83 -15.71 -0.35 6.99
C PRO A 83 -15.47 -1.85 6.87
N ASP A 84 -16.29 -2.55 6.10
CA ASP A 84 -16.22 -3.99 5.91
C ASP A 84 -15.21 -4.41 4.83
N SER A 85 -14.56 -3.46 4.16
CA SER A 85 -13.53 -3.77 3.16
C SER A 85 -12.31 -4.45 3.77
N ILE A 86 -11.79 -5.44 3.06
CA ILE A 86 -10.48 -6.05 3.34
C ILE A 86 -9.47 -5.36 2.43
N VAL A 87 -8.44 -4.78 3.02
CA VAL A 87 -7.40 -4.06 2.28
C VAL A 87 -6.03 -4.64 2.59
N ILE A 88 -5.25 -4.88 1.54
CA ILE A 88 -3.87 -5.34 1.64
C ILE A 88 -2.97 -4.36 0.90
N PHE A 89 -2.07 -3.74 1.63
CA PHE A 89 -0.95 -3.00 1.07
C PHE A 89 0.30 -3.85 1.20
N GLN A 90 0.92 -4.17 0.08
CA GLN A 90 2.09 -5.03 0.04
C GLN A 90 3.12 -4.51 -0.95
N ALA A 91 4.36 -4.40 -0.52
CA ALA A 91 5.49 -4.21 -1.42
C ALA A 91 5.97 -5.56 -1.97
N ASP A 92 6.50 -5.58 -3.18
CA ASP A 92 7.14 -6.75 -3.79
C ASP A 92 8.55 -6.98 -3.25
N HIS A 93 9.27 -5.88 -2.95
CA HIS A 93 10.59 -5.89 -2.33
C HIS A 93 10.86 -4.56 -1.61
N SER A 94 11.89 -4.55 -0.75
CA SER A 94 12.42 -3.32 -0.17
C SER A 94 13.46 -2.66 -1.10
N TRP A 95 13.94 -1.50 -0.71
CA TRP A 95 14.99 -0.78 -1.44
C TRP A 95 16.25 -1.63 -1.62
N ILE A 96 16.91 -1.49 -2.80
CA ILE A 96 18.18 -2.16 -3.08
C ILE A 96 19.28 -1.53 -2.22
N MET A 97 19.80 -2.31 -1.30
CA MET A 97 20.82 -1.87 -0.35
C MET A 97 22.15 -2.57 -0.60
N SER A 98 23.26 -1.91 -0.24
CA SER A 98 24.54 -2.60 -0.09
C SER A 98 24.50 -3.55 1.11
N GLU A 99 25.37 -4.57 1.15
CA GLU A 99 25.45 -5.48 2.30
C GLU A 99 25.60 -4.78 3.66
N LYS A 100 26.29 -3.63 3.68
CA LYS A 100 26.45 -2.80 4.88
C LYS A 100 25.10 -2.26 5.37
N LEU A 101 24.25 -1.83 4.46
CA LEU A 101 22.93 -1.29 4.76
C LEU A 101 21.96 -2.42 5.11
N GLU A 102 22.04 -3.57 4.45
CA GLU A 102 21.25 -4.74 4.80
C GLU A 102 21.52 -5.24 6.22
N LYS A 103 22.77 -5.20 6.68
CA LYS A 103 23.11 -5.51 8.07
C LYS A 103 22.47 -4.54 9.07
N LYS A 104 22.27 -3.28 8.68
CA LYS A 104 21.75 -2.22 9.55
C LYS A 104 20.21 -2.15 9.53
N TYR A 105 19.59 -2.34 8.38
CA TYR A 105 18.15 -2.06 8.15
C TYR A 105 17.33 -3.29 7.80
N GLY A 106 17.93 -4.47 7.72
CA GLY A 106 17.26 -5.70 7.32
C GLY A 106 17.51 -6.07 5.86
N LYS A 107 17.12 -7.27 5.51
CA LYS A 107 17.31 -7.82 4.16
C LYS A 107 16.31 -7.22 3.17
N ARG A 108 16.65 -7.23 1.86
CA ARG A 108 15.77 -6.81 0.77
C ARG A 108 14.39 -7.49 0.80
N ASN A 109 14.31 -8.68 1.36
CA ASN A 109 13.07 -9.47 1.49
C ASN A 109 12.18 -9.01 2.66
N SER A 110 12.64 -8.07 3.50
CA SER A 110 11.81 -7.44 4.53
C SER A 110 10.94 -6.40 3.86
N ILE A 111 9.73 -6.79 3.47
CA ILE A 111 8.79 -5.95 2.72
C ILE A 111 7.81 -5.26 3.66
N PHE A 112 7.31 -4.10 3.22
CA PHE A 112 6.15 -3.50 3.84
C PHE A 112 4.92 -4.36 3.59
N ASN A 113 4.17 -4.62 4.64
CA ASN A 113 2.92 -5.35 4.55
C ASN A 113 1.96 -4.81 5.63
N LEU A 114 0.79 -4.38 5.20
CA LEU A 114 -0.27 -3.88 6.07
C LEU A 114 -1.60 -4.46 5.61
N ILE A 115 -2.35 -5.05 6.54
CA ILE A 115 -3.66 -5.62 6.26
C ILE A 115 -4.70 -4.95 7.16
N LYS A 116 -5.64 -4.26 6.54
CA LYS A 116 -6.90 -3.87 7.17
C LYS A 116 -7.85 -5.06 7.03
N ASN A 117 -8.31 -5.56 8.14
CA ASN A 117 -9.28 -6.65 8.20
C ASN A 117 -10.60 -6.13 8.76
N ASN A 118 -11.69 -6.68 8.28
CA ASN A 118 -13.01 -6.45 8.87
C ASN A 118 -13.32 -7.48 9.97
N ALA A 119 -14.34 -7.19 10.76
CA ALA A 119 -14.78 -8.07 11.85
C ALA A 119 -15.34 -9.44 11.37
N ILE A 120 -15.50 -9.62 10.07
CA ILE A 120 -16.08 -10.82 9.45
C ILE A 120 -15.01 -11.91 9.23
N CYS A 121 -13.76 -11.51 9.09
CA CYS A 121 -12.65 -12.45 8.92
C CYS A 121 -12.00 -12.76 10.27
N ASP A 122 -12.32 -13.89 10.84
CA ASP A 122 -11.78 -14.41 12.10
C ASP A 122 -10.45 -15.17 11.93
N LYS A 123 -9.92 -15.21 10.71
CA LYS A 123 -8.65 -15.89 10.41
C LYS A 123 -7.47 -15.06 10.85
N THR A 124 -6.42 -15.73 11.24
CA THR A 124 -5.14 -15.11 11.61
C THR A 124 -4.08 -15.43 10.57
N LEU A 125 -3.20 -14.47 10.32
CA LEU A 125 -1.99 -14.72 9.55
C LEU A 125 -0.91 -15.28 10.48
N PRO A 126 -0.03 -16.17 9.97
CA PRO A 126 1.14 -16.58 10.71
C PRO A 126 2.10 -15.39 10.90
N ASP A 127 2.97 -15.48 11.89
CA ASP A 127 4.08 -14.55 12.02
C ASP A 127 4.94 -14.58 10.75
N ASN A 128 5.34 -13.41 10.23
CA ASN A 128 6.11 -13.27 8.98
C ASN A 128 5.45 -13.94 7.76
N PRO A 129 4.24 -13.54 7.36
CA PRO A 129 3.54 -14.16 6.26
C PRO A 129 4.23 -13.89 4.92
N ASN A 130 4.29 -14.90 4.06
CA ASN A 130 4.68 -14.75 2.66
C ASN A 130 3.46 -14.47 1.77
N ALA A 131 3.69 -14.18 0.48
CA ALA A 131 2.63 -13.87 -0.48
C ALA A 131 1.56 -14.98 -0.56
N THR A 132 1.95 -16.25 -0.49
CA THR A 132 1.01 -17.39 -0.49
C THR A 132 0.14 -17.40 0.77
N ASN A 133 0.69 -17.10 1.94
CA ASN A 133 -0.08 -16.99 3.17
C ASN A 133 -1.12 -15.88 3.09
N ILE A 134 -0.76 -14.73 2.52
CA ILE A 134 -1.66 -13.59 2.34
C ILE A 134 -2.77 -13.93 1.35
N THR A 135 -2.44 -14.56 0.22
CA THR A 135 -3.44 -15.00 -0.76
C THR A 135 -4.43 -16.01 -0.16
N ASN A 136 -3.94 -17.01 0.56
CA ASN A 136 -4.79 -17.99 1.23
C ASN A 136 -5.66 -17.35 2.30
N TYR A 137 -5.14 -16.39 3.05
CA TYR A 137 -5.90 -15.61 4.01
C TYR A 137 -7.08 -14.90 3.34
N LEU A 138 -6.84 -14.16 2.23
CA LEU A 138 -7.89 -13.51 1.45
C LEU A 138 -8.96 -14.49 0.98
N ILE A 139 -8.54 -15.59 0.34
CA ILE A 139 -9.46 -16.60 -0.16
C ILE A 139 -10.34 -17.17 0.97
N ASN A 140 -9.75 -17.39 2.13
CA ASN A 140 -10.48 -17.93 3.28
C ASN A 140 -11.42 -16.90 3.94
N CYS A 141 -11.10 -15.60 3.87
CA CYS A 141 -11.98 -14.53 4.32
C CYS A 141 -13.17 -14.31 3.38
N LEU A 142 -13.00 -14.57 2.09
CA LEU A 142 -14.04 -14.40 1.06
C LEU A 142 -14.95 -15.62 0.88
N LYS A 143 -14.54 -16.78 1.36
CA LYS A 143 -15.36 -18.00 1.37
C LYS A 143 -16.28 -17.98 2.59
N LYS A 144 -17.48 -17.46 2.39
CA LYS A 144 -18.61 -17.61 3.32
C LYS A 144 -19.62 -18.60 2.80
#